data_d527104dfefb8cc1f22fbe51e63cd08f
#
_entry.id   d527104dfefb8cc1f22fbe51e63cd08f
#
_cell.length_a   1.000
_cell.length_b   1.000
_cell.length_c   1.000
_cell.angle_alpha   90.00
_cell.angle_beta   90.00
_cell.angle_gamma   90.00
#
_symmetry.space_group_name_H-M   'P 1'
#
loop_
_entity.id
_entity.type
_entity.pdbx_description
1 polymer ?
#
loop_
_entity_poly.entity_id
_entity_poly.type
_entity_poly.pdbx_seq_one_letter_code
_entity_poly.pdbx_strand_id
1 'polypeptide(L)'
;MAWWNKLFGGSGDTGRVDYYGEGLALMTAGKSHEALTSFRLALKDAPGDGVVLQQIAMAYTRIGMTEEAVKTYRHVLQKNPQAAGAHYGLAFLLVRSGQEAEAIPHLRAFLENAPSDADAREHVSHARETLARLTGEGGSGEVEPMPSPADLPAQDELF
;
A
#
# COMPACT_ATOMS: atom_id res chain seq x y z
N MET A 1 32.78 -16.79 -34.33
CA MET A 1 31.66 -15.99 -33.79
C MET A 1 30.74 -16.73 -32.81
N ALA A 2 31.00 -18.02 -32.54
CA ALA A 2 30.16 -18.83 -31.64
C ALA A 2 30.42 -18.69 -30.14
N TRP A 3 31.53 -18.08 -29.75
CA TRP A 3 31.87 -17.94 -28.32
C TRP A 3 31.12 -16.81 -27.64
N TRP A 4 30.71 -15.78 -28.35
CA TRP A 4 29.93 -14.66 -27.85
C TRP A 4 28.52 -15.09 -27.42
N ASN A 5 27.90 -16.00 -28.19
CA ASN A 5 26.61 -16.57 -27.85
C ASN A 5 26.65 -17.50 -26.59
N LYS A 6 27.83 -18.02 -26.26
CA LYS A 6 28.04 -18.89 -25.09
C LYS A 6 28.21 -18.12 -23.78
N LEU A 7 28.63 -16.86 -23.87
CA LEU A 7 28.76 -15.97 -22.70
C LEU A 7 27.46 -15.28 -22.32
N PHE A 8 26.55 -15.09 -23.31
CA PHE A 8 25.26 -14.41 -23.12
C PHE A 8 24.06 -15.26 -23.56
N GLY A 9 24.29 -16.50 -23.97
CA GLY A 9 23.30 -17.45 -24.43
C GLY A 9 22.76 -18.32 -23.29
N GLY A 10 22.01 -17.74 -22.39
CA GLY A 10 20.98 -18.47 -21.69
C GLY A 10 19.83 -18.68 -22.65
N SER A 11 19.55 -19.95 -23.00
CA SER A 11 18.34 -20.49 -23.64
C SER A 11 17.34 -19.47 -24.24
N GLY A 12 17.39 -19.32 -25.54
CA GLY A 12 16.27 -19.20 -26.48
C GLY A 12 15.02 -18.45 -26.10
N ASP A 13 15.13 -17.27 -25.48
CA ASP A 13 14.11 -16.24 -25.59
C ASP A 13 14.81 -14.97 -26.09
N THR A 14 14.39 -14.54 -27.26
CA THR A 14 14.96 -13.44 -27.99
C THR A 14 14.85 -12.15 -27.21
N GLY A 15 15.92 -11.76 -26.53
CA GLY A 15 16.33 -10.36 -26.33
C GLY A 15 15.27 -9.36 -25.84
N ARG A 16 14.15 -9.80 -25.30
CA ARG A 16 13.15 -8.90 -24.71
C ARG A 16 13.59 -8.52 -23.31
N VAL A 17 13.89 -7.25 -23.10
CA VAL A 17 14.29 -6.75 -21.79
C VAL A 17 13.10 -6.89 -20.83
N ASP A 18 13.31 -7.53 -19.69
CA ASP A 18 12.30 -7.58 -18.62
C ASP A 18 12.27 -6.25 -17.86
N TYR A 19 11.62 -5.27 -18.45
CA TYR A 19 11.47 -3.96 -17.84
C TYR A 19 10.67 -3.98 -16.53
N TYR A 20 9.76 -4.95 -16.37
CA TYR A 20 9.03 -5.11 -15.11
C TYR A 20 9.95 -5.57 -13.99
N GLY A 21 10.73 -6.63 -14.22
CA GLY A 21 11.72 -7.12 -13.26
C GLY A 21 12.80 -6.07 -12.93
N GLU A 22 13.26 -5.32 -13.94
CA GLU A 22 14.18 -4.20 -13.73
C GLU A 22 13.56 -3.12 -12.83
N GLY A 23 12.31 -2.74 -13.08
CA GLY A 23 11.57 -1.79 -12.25
C GLY A 23 11.44 -2.23 -10.80
N LEU A 24 11.13 -3.50 -10.54
CA LEU A 24 11.07 -4.06 -9.19
C LEU A 24 12.42 -4.00 -8.47
N ALA A 25 13.50 -4.34 -9.16
CA ALA A 25 14.86 -4.26 -8.60
C ALA A 25 15.23 -2.81 -8.25
N LEU A 26 14.89 -1.86 -9.11
CA LEU A 26 15.11 -0.42 -8.88
C LEU A 26 14.27 0.10 -7.71
N MET A 27 13.02 -0.35 -7.55
CA MET A 27 12.18 -0.02 -6.38
C MET A 27 12.80 -0.51 -5.08
N THR A 28 13.33 -1.73 -5.08
CA THR A 28 14.02 -2.32 -3.93
C THR A 28 15.30 -1.56 -3.59
N ALA A 29 16.02 -1.07 -4.60
CA ALA A 29 17.22 -0.24 -4.44
C ALA A 29 16.91 1.23 -4.05
N GLY A 30 15.63 1.61 -3.91
CA GLY A 30 15.22 2.98 -3.58
C GLY A 30 15.27 3.96 -4.76
N LYS A 31 15.49 3.46 -5.98
CA LYS A 31 15.61 4.26 -7.22
C LYS A 31 14.26 4.42 -7.91
N SER A 32 13.33 5.09 -7.23
CA SER A 32 11.92 5.17 -7.66
C SER A 32 11.71 5.91 -8.99
N HIS A 33 12.52 6.91 -9.32
CA HIS A 33 12.44 7.60 -10.61
C HIS A 33 12.87 6.71 -11.78
N GLU A 34 13.95 5.95 -11.59
CA GLU A 34 14.43 5.00 -12.60
C GLU A 34 13.43 3.84 -12.75
N ALA A 35 12.91 3.33 -11.63
CA ALA A 35 11.87 2.31 -11.63
C ALA A 35 10.62 2.73 -12.41
N LEU A 36 10.18 3.97 -12.25
CA LEU A 36 9.05 4.53 -12.99
C LEU A 36 9.28 4.48 -14.50
N THR A 37 10.50 4.77 -14.95
CA THR A 37 10.87 4.67 -16.38
C THR A 37 10.77 3.23 -16.87
N SER A 38 11.32 2.27 -16.13
CA SER A 38 11.26 0.84 -16.49
C SER A 38 9.82 0.31 -16.50
N PHE A 39 9.00 0.67 -15.51
CA PHE A 39 7.58 0.28 -15.51
C PHE A 39 6.78 0.89 -16.68
N ARG A 40 7.08 2.12 -17.08
CA ARG A 40 6.47 2.72 -18.28
C ARG A 40 6.85 1.99 -19.56
N LEU A 41 8.09 1.50 -19.65
CA LEU A 41 8.51 0.65 -20.77
C LEU A 41 7.80 -0.70 -20.74
N ALA A 42 7.67 -1.32 -19.57
CA ALA A 42 6.88 -2.54 -19.39
C ALA A 42 5.42 -2.35 -19.81
N LEU A 43 4.83 -1.20 -19.49
CA LEU A 43 3.44 -0.88 -19.84
C LEU A 43 3.24 -0.74 -21.36
N LYS A 44 4.27 -0.31 -22.12
CA LYS A 44 4.20 -0.29 -23.59
C LYS A 44 4.04 -1.69 -24.19
N ASP A 45 4.65 -2.69 -23.56
CA ASP A 45 4.54 -4.09 -23.99
C ASP A 45 3.21 -4.73 -23.59
N ALA A 46 2.64 -4.31 -22.47
CA ALA A 46 1.36 -4.78 -21.94
C ALA A 46 0.47 -3.58 -21.55
N PRO A 47 -0.12 -2.86 -22.53
CA PRO A 47 -0.96 -1.70 -22.25
C PRO A 47 -2.12 -2.04 -21.33
N GLY A 48 -2.29 -1.29 -20.25
CA GLY A 48 -3.37 -1.48 -19.32
C GLY A 48 -3.17 -2.62 -18.30
N ASP A 49 -1.98 -3.21 -18.22
CA ASP A 49 -1.67 -4.19 -17.19
C ASP A 49 -1.81 -3.58 -15.79
N GLY A 50 -2.78 -4.12 -15.02
CA GLY A 50 -3.11 -3.61 -13.69
C GLY A 50 -1.99 -3.78 -12.67
N VAL A 51 -1.17 -4.82 -12.80
CA VAL A 51 -0.02 -5.07 -11.92
C VAL A 51 1.07 -4.02 -12.17
N VAL A 52 1.38 -3.76 -13.44
CA VAL A 52 2.37 -2.72 -13.82
C VAL A 52 1.87 -1.34 -13.40
N LEU A 53 0.60 -1.03 -13.65
CA LEU A 53 -0.02 0.24 -13.24
C LEU A 53 0.04 0.44 -11.72
N GLN A 54 -0.17 -0.61 -10.93
CA GLN A 54 -0.06 -0.53 -9.46
C GLN A 54 1.37 -0.22 -9.02
N GLN A 55 2.38 -0.79 -9.67
CA GLN A 55 3.78 -0.46 -9.40
C GLN A 55 4.14 0.98 -9.80
N ILE A 56 3.58 1.47 -10.90
CA ILE A 56 3.72 2.88 -11.31
C ILE A 56 3.12 3.80 -10.24
N ALA A 57 1.93 3.49 -9.72
CA ALA A 57 1.30 4.27 -8.65
C ALA A 57 2.16 4.26 -7.37
N MET A 58 2.74 3.12 -7.02
CA MET A 58 3.66 3.01 -5.88
C MET A 58 4.93 3.83 -6.10
N ALA A 59 5.51 3.82 -7.30
CA ALA A 59 6.67 4.65 -7.64
C ALA A 59 6.34 6.14 -7.52
N TYR A 60 5.20 6.59 -8.03
CA TYR A 60 4.72 7.96 -7.85
C TYR A 60 4.56 8.32 -6.37
N THR A 61 4.01 7.42 -5.56
CA THR A 61 3.87 7.62 -4.11
C THR A 61 5.22 7.86 -3.44
N ARG A 62 6.23 7.08 -3.77
CA ARG A 62 7.59 7.21 -3.21
C ARG A 62 8.31 8.46 -3.67
N ILE A 63 8.05 8.92 -4.90
CA ILE A 63 8.61 10.16 -5.46
C ILE A 63 7.93 11.39 -4.85
N GLY A 64 6.72 11.24 -4.29
CA GLY A 64 5.91 12.35 -3.76
C GLY A 64 4.96 12.97 -4.79
N MET A 65 4.78 12.33 -5.95
CA MET A 65 3.81 12.74 -6.98
C MET A 65 2.42 12.21 -6.61
N THR A 66 1.81 12.82 -5.60
CA THR A 66 0.59 12.31 -4.97
C THR A 66 -0.61 12.30 -5.91
N GLU A 67 -0.79 13.34 -6.72
CA GLU A 67 -1.92 13.43 -7.65
C GLU A 67 -1.86 12.34 -8.73
N GLU A 68 -0.68 12.11 -9.30
CA GLU A 68 -0.45 11.07 -10.29
C GLU A 68 -0.62 9.67 -9.68
N ALA A 69 -0.16 9.47 -8.44
CA ALA A 69 -0.37 8.23 -7.73
C ALA A 69 -1.86 7.95 -7.50
N VAL A 70 -2.62 8.91 -7.03
CA VAL A 70 -4.07 8.80 -6.81
C VAL A 70 -4.80 8.47 -8.12
N LYS A 71 -4.51 9.20 -9.20
CA LYS A 71 -5.11 8.93 -10.52
C LYS A 71 -4.81 7.52 -11.01
N THR A 72 -3.57 7.07 -10.82
CA THR A 72 -3.14 5.74 -11.27
C THR A 72 -3.80 4.64 -10.46
N TYR A 73 -3.87 4.76 -9.13
CA TYR A 73 -4.59 3.80 -8.29
C TYR A 73 -6.09 3.73 -8.63
N ARG A 74 -6.74 4.86 -8.84
CA ARG A 74 -8.14 4.90 -9.28
C ARG A 74 -8.33 4.20 -10.63
N HIS A 75 -7.41 4.38 -11.56
CA HIS A 75 -7.43 3.68 -12.84
C HIS A 75 -7.29 2.15 -12.67
N VAL A 76 -6.40 1.70 -11.78
CA VAL A 76 -6.31 0.26 -11.43
C VAL A 76 -7.65 -0.26 -10.90
N LEU A 77 -8.29 0.48 -9.99
CA LEU A 77 -9.56 0.09 -9.37
C LEU A 77 -10.75 0.11 -10.34
N GLN A 78 -10.73 0.94 -11.36
CA GLN A 78 -11.73 0.90 -12.45
C GLN A 78 -11.67 -0.41 -13.23
N LYS A 79 -10.47 -0.96 -13.41
CA LYS A 79 -10.25 -2.23 -14.10
C LYS A 79 -10.42 -3.45 -13.21
N ASN A 80 -9.94 -3.35 -11.98
CA ASN A 80 -10.05 -4.40 -10.96
C ASN A 80 -10.50 -3.79 -9.63
N PRO A 81 -11.81 -3.75 -9.35
CA PRO A 81 -12.36 -3.19 -8.11
C PRO A 81 -11.92 -3.91 -6.84
N GLN A 82 -11.36 -5.12 -6.95
CA GLN A 82 -10.90 -5.95 -5.83
C GLN A 82 -9.37 -5.92 -5.64
N ALA A 83 -8.65 -5.06 -6.35
CA ALA A 83 -7.21 -4.93 -6.21
C ALA A 83 -6.84 -4.39 -4.81
N ALA A 84 -6.58 -5.30 -3.87
CA ALA A 84 -6.32 -4.97 -2.46
C ALA A 84 -5.17 -3.96 -2.30
N GLY A 85 -4.05 -4.16 -3.00
CA GLY A 85 -2.91 -3.26 -2.94
C GLY A 85 -3.22 -1.84 -3.44
N ALA A 86 -4.11 -1.71 -4.44
CA ALA A 86 -4.54 -0.41 -4.94
C ALA A 86 -5.46 0.30 -3.94
N HIS A 87 -6.36 -0.42 -3.27
CA HIS A 87 -7.16 0.14 -2.18
C HIS A 87 -6.29 0.62 -1.02
N TYR A 88 -5.32 -0.18 -0.60
CA TYR A 88 -4.40 0.21 0.48
C TYR A 88 -3.58 1.44 0.11
N GLY A 89 -2.95 1.45 -1.06
CA GLY A 89 -2.14 2.58 -1.54
C GLY A 89 -2.94 3.88 -1.66
N LEU A 90 -4.15 3.80 -2.23
CA LEU A 90 -5.05 4.95 -2.35
C LEU A 90 -5.52 5.46 -0.99
N ALA A 91 -5.93 4.58 -0.08
CA ALA A 91 -6.34 4.95 1.27
C ALA A 91 -5.23 5.68 2.02
N PHE A 92 -4.00 5.17 1.95
CA PHE A 92 -2.84 5.79 2.56
C PHE A 92 -2.59 7.23 2.06
N LEU A 93 -2.70 7.45 0.75
CA LEU A 93 -2.55 8.78 0.14
C LEU A 93 -3.67 9.72 0.55
N LEU A 94 -4.91 9.23 0.59
CA LEU A 94 -6.09 10.02 1.00
C LEU A 94 -5.98 10.46 2.47
N VAL A 95 -5.57 9.56 3.36
CA VAL A 95 -5.33 9.92 4.77
C VAL A 95 -4.25 10.99 4.89
N ARG A 96 -3.14 10.84 4.17
CA ARG A 96 -2.05 11.84 4.19
C ARG A 96 -2.45 13.20 3.61
N SER A 97 -3.42 13.21 2.71
CA SER A 97 -3.96 14.42 2.09
C SER A 97 -5.12 15.04 2.87
N GLY A 98 -5.47 14.49 4.04
CA GLY A 98 -6.59 14.97 4.85
C GLY A 98 -7.98 14.58 4.33
N GLN A 99 -8.05 13.68 3.35
CA GLN A 99 -9.30 13.17 2.76
C GLN A 99 -9.74 11.88 3.46
N GLU A 100 -9.85 11.93 4.77
CA GLU A 100 -10.04 10.76 5.63
C GLU A 100 -11.38 10.05 5.37
N ALA A 101 -12.44 10.80 5.13
CA ALA A 101 -13.76 10.22 4.85
C ALA A 101 -13.75 9.36 3.57
N GLU A 102 -13.01 9.76 2.55
CA GLU A 102 -12.87 9.00 1.30
C GLU A 102 -11.96 7.77 1.48
N ALA A 103 -11.01 7.81 2.42
CA ALA A 103 -10.13 6.69 2.72
C ALA A 103 -10.85 5.49 3.37
N ILE A 104 -11.92 5.73 4.15
CA ILE A 104 -12.64 4.69 4.90
C ILE A 104 -13.13 3.54 4.01
N PRO A 105 -13.87 3.75 2.90
CA PRO A 105 -14.32 2.66 2.05
C PRO A 105 -13.16 1.88 1.42
N HIS A 106 -12.04 2.54 1.11
CA HIS A 106 -10.86 1.86 0.58
C HIS A 106 -10.16 0.99 1.62
N LEU A 107 -10.08 1.44 2.87
CA LEU A 107 -9.55 0.61 3.97
C LEU A 107 -10.41 -0.63 4.21
N ARG A 108 -11.73 -0.49 4.17
CA ARG A 108 -12.65 -1.63 4.29
C ARG A 108 -12.47 -2.61 3.13
N ALA A 109 -12.45 -2.13 1.90
CA ALA A 109 -12.24 -2.96 0.72
C ALA A 109 -10.88 -3.69 0.75
N PHE A 110 -9.82 -3.03 1.23
CA PHE A 110 -8.53 -3.69 1.45
C PHE A 110 -8.64 -4.84 2.45
N LEU A 111 -9.28 -4.61 3.61
CA LEU A 111 -9.40 -5.62 4.66
C LEU A 111 -10.25 -6.83 4.24
N GLU A 112 -11.26 -6.62 3.38
CA GLU A 112 -12.08 -7.68 2.81
C GLU A 112 -11.31 -8.57 1.82
N ASN A 113 -10.36 -8.01 1.10
CA ASN A 113 -9.63 -8.66 0.01
C ASN A 113 -8.14 -8.85 0.31
N ALA A 114 -7.70 -8.56 1.52
CA ALA A 114 -6.28 -8.62 1.88
C ALA A 114 -5.71 -10.04 1.77
N PRO A 115 -4.48 -10.20 1.22
CA PRO A 115 -3.79 -11.47 1.23
C PRO A 115 -3.55 -11.98 2.65
N SER A 116 -3.49 -13.30 2.79
CA SER A 116 -3.28 -13.96 4.09
C SER A 116 -1.81 -14.23 4.42
N ASP A 117 -0.90 -13.83 3.55
CA ASP A 117 0.53 -14.06 3.72
C ASP A 117 1.14 -13.20 4.85
N ALA A 118 2.38 -13.56 5.22
CA ALA A 118 3.10 -12.88 6.30
C ALA A 118 3.38 -11.41 5.99
N ASP A 119 3.65 -11.09 4.72
CA ASP A 119 4.00 -9.74 4.28
C ASP A 119 2.79 -8.78 4.36
N ALA A 120 1.59 -9.32 4.15
CA ALA A 120 0.36 -8.55 4.25
C ALA A 120 -0.06 -8.22 5.70
N ARG A 121 0.43 -8.97 6.70
CA ARG A 121 -0.01 -8.82 8.10
C ARG A 121 0.23 -7.43 8.67
N GLU A 122 1.38 -6.85 8.38
CA GLU A 122 1.71 -5.49 8.83
C GLU A 122 0.77 -4.46 8.22
N HIS A 123 0.49 -4.58 6.92
CA HIS A 123 -0.43 -3.71 6.21
C HIS A 123 -1.87 -3.87 6.71
N VAL A 124 -2.30 -5.10 7.00
CA VAL A 124 -3.61 -5.40 7.59
C VAL A 124 -3.74 -4.78 8.98
N SER A 125 -2.73 -4.92 9.83
CA SER A 125 -2.72 -4.30 11.16
C SER A 125 -2.82 -2.79 11.07
N HIS A 126 -1.98 -2.16 10.26
CA HIS A 126 -1.99 -0.72 10.03
C HIS A 126 -3.34 -0.22 9.47
N ALA A 127 -3.93 -0.96 8.52
CA ALA A 127 -5.24 -0.60 7.97
C ALA A 127 -6.36 -0.68 9.03
N ARG A 128 -6.36 -1.70 9.89
CA ARG A 128 -7.32 -1.83 10.99
C ARG A 128 -7.21 -0.70 12.01
N GLU A 129 -6.00 -0.40 12.43
CA GLU A 129 -5.73 0.70 13.37
C GLU A 129 -6.16 2.04 12.78
N THR A 130 -5.82 2.29 11.52
CA THR A 130 -6.21 3.52 10.82
C THR A 130 -7.73 3.61 10.70
N LEU A 131 -8.40 2.55 10.29
CA LEU A 131 -9.86 2.51 10.17
C LEU A 131 -10.54 2.76 11.51
N ALA A 132 -10.09 2.09 12.58
CA ALA A 132 -10.61 2.28 13.93
C ALA A 132 -10.45 3.74 14.40
N ARG A 133 -9.31 4.35 14.14
CA ARG A 133 -9.07 5.77 14.44
C ARG A 133 -10.01 6.70 13.67
N LEU A 134 -10.23 6.44 12.38
CA LEU A 134 -11.07 7.28 11.53
C LEU A 134 -12.58 7.14 11.83
N THR A 135 -13.02 5.96 12.25
CA THR A 135 -14.43 5.67 12.56
C THR A 135 -14.77 5.90 14.03
N GLY A 136 -13.79 6.14 14.88
CA GLY A 136 -14.00 6.26 16.32
C GLY A 136 -14.23 4.91 17.02
N GLU A 137 -14.15 3.79 16.32
CA GLU A 137 -14.35 2.45 16.87
C GLU A 137 -13.16 1.93 17.68
N GLY A 138 -12.01 2.62 17.61
CA GLY A 138 -10.80 2.30 18.37
C GLY A 138 -10.75 2.90 19.78
N GLY A 139 -11.78 3.63 20.18
CA GLY A 139 -11.83 4.38 21.44
C GLY A 139 -12.67 3.75 22.54
N SER A 140 -13.05 2.48 22.45
CA SER A 140 -13.65 1.77 23.59
C SER A 140 -12.59 0.91 24.34
N GLY A 141 -11.44 1.50 24.64
CA GLY A 141 -10.86 1.23 25.92
C GLY A 141 -11.80 1.93 26.91
N GLU A 142 -12.60 1.17 27.66
CA GLU A 142 -13.33 1.67 28.81
C GLU A 142 -12.36 2.49 29.65
N VAL A 143 -12.45 3.80 29.54
CA VAL A 143 -12.02 4.65 30.66
C VAL A 143 -13.03 4.33 31.73
N GLU A 144 -12.69 3.40 32.63
CA GLU A 144 -13.42 3.28 33.87
C GLU A 144 -13.58 4.71 34.42
N PRO A 145 -14.81 5.16 34.69
CA PRO A 145 -15.01 6.46 35.29
C PRO A 145 -14.21 6.48 36.57
N MET A 146 -13.28 7.41 36.67
CA MET A 146 -12.52 7.62 37.92
C MET A 146 -13.55 7.67 39.07
N PRO A 147 -13.32 6.90 40.16
CA PRO A 147 -14.24 6.92 41.27
C PRO A 147 -14.43 8.36 41.75
N SER A 148 -15.70 8.74 41.93
CA SER A 148 -16.04 10.04 42.47
C SER A 148 -15.36 10.25 43.80
N PRO A 149 -14.97 11.47 44.19
CA PRO A 149 -14.43 11.74 45.53
C PRO A 149 -15.31 11.25 46.70
N ALA A 150 -16.59 10.96 46.42
CA ALA A 150 -17.53 10.39 47.37
C ALA A 150 -17.37 8.87 47.57
N ASP A 151 -16.68 8.16 46.66
CA ASP A 151 -16.48 6.71 46.72
C ASP A 151 -15.11 6.30 47.34
N LEU A 152 -14.34 7.26 47.78
CA LEU A 152 -13.10 6.99 48.55
C LEU A 152 -13.45 6.61 49.99
N PRO A 153 -12.93 5.48 50.51
CA PRO A 153 -13.14 5.12 51.89
C PRO A 153 -12.61 6.23 52.80
N ALA A 154 -13.40 6.61 53.79
CA ALA A 154 -13.02 7.61 54.78
C ALA A 154 -11.72 7.19 55.49
N GLN A 155 -10.77 8.13 55.53
CA GLN A 155 -9.42 7.90 56.11
C GLN A 155 -9.43 7.88 57.66
N ASP A 156 -10.46 7.38 58.29
CA ASP A 156 -10.63 7.42 59.75
C ASP A 156 -10.40 6.08 60.48
N GLU A 157 -9.78 5.10 59.84
CA GLU A 157 -9.42 3.85 60.54
C GLU A 157 -7.92 3.53 60.44
N LEU A 158 -7.06 4.47 60.82
CA LEU A 158 -5.65 4.19 61.08
C LEU A 158 -5.20 4.90 62.35
N PHE A 159 -5.73 4.44 63.51
CA PHE A 159 -5.05 4.53 64.80
C PHE A 159 -5.45 3.35 65.64
#